data_9d70539e1dd35edef4d12b9cc246c751
#
_entry.id   9d70539e1dd35edef4d12b9cc246c751
#
_cell.length_a   1.000
_cell.length_b   1.000
_cell.length_c   1.000
_cell.angle_alpha   90.00
_cell.angle_beta   90.00
_cell.angle_gamma   90.00
#
_symmetry.space_group_name_H-M   'P 1'
#
loop_
_entity.id
_entity.type
_entity.pdbx_description
1 polymer ?
#
loop_
_entity_poly.entity_id
_entity_poly.type
_entity_poly.pdbx_seq_one_letter_code
_entity_poly.pdbx_strand_id
1 'polypeptide(L)'
;MSGFFVSEDRAFNAPEPLRDWSLMDLKPILEKRFRLPVWLENNATTGAIGESLRGVGSWCQTFAYLSFNYGFGGGLILRGQPFHGFHGNAGEFSGIYSPDEAPKRPALQYLITTLQKNGVDIHSIEALYQQFDPAWPGVEEWLTETMPQVDRLVASLIAVLDPQAIVFGGQLPRALGQMMIERTHMPSEREHRYGVGPKEAKLVLSETVGDPSAIGAALLPLRVRYFL
;
A
#
# COMPACT_ATOMS: atom_id res chain seq x y z
N MET A 1 -5.40 6.21 9.02
CA MET A 1 -6.83 6.28 8.64
C MET A 1 -6.99 5.70 7.24
N SER A 2 -8.11 5.04 6.93
CA SER A 2 -8.42 4.57 5.57
C SER A 2 -9.27 5.59 4.84
N GLY A 3 -9.02 5.80 3.54
CA GLY A 3 -9.67 6.82 2.72
C GLY A 3 -8.73 7.98 2.40
N PHE A 4 -9.19 8.89 1.54
CA PHE A 4 -8.38 10.03 1.09
C PHE A 4 -8.81 11.32 1.79
N PHE A 5 -7.89 12.27 1.90
CA PHE A 5 -8.16 13.58 2.45
C PHE A 5 -8.92 14.44 1.44
N VAL A 6 -9.96 15.14 1.92
CA VAL A 6 -10.85 15.98 1.09
C VAL A 6 -10.69 17.48 1.35
N SER A 7 -9.93 17.85 2.38
CA SER A 7 -9.70 19.25 2.76
C SER A 7 -8.32 19.47 3.37
N GLU A 8 -7.89 20.73 3.44
CA GLU A 8 -6.65 21.15 4.10
C GLU A 8 -6.65 20.81 5.60
N ASP A 9 -7.83 20.78 6.24
CA ASP A 9 -8.03 20.38 7.64
C ASP A 9 -7.90 18.87 7.85
N ARG A 10 -7.53 18.13 6.78
CA ARG A 10 -7.38 16.69 6.79
C ARG A 10 -8.64 15.92 7.20
N ALA A 11 -9.82 16.49 6.94
CA ALA A 11 -11.03 15.70 6.89
C ALA A 11 -10.90 14.66 5.80
N PHE A 12 -11.33 13.43 6.05
CA PHE A 12 -11.15 12.34 5.10
C PHE A 12 -12.48 11.73 4.67
N ASN A 13 -12.47 11.16 3.48
CA ASN A 13 -13.58 10.38 2.96
C ASN A 13 -13.40 8.93 3.42
N ALA A 14 -14.05 8.57 4.53
CA ALA A 14 -13.93 7.25 5.11
C ALA A 14 -14.69 6.19 4.29
N PRO A 15 -14.20 4.93 4.28
CA PRO A 15 -14.97 3.81 3.77
C PRO A 15 -16.23 3.56 4.62
N GLU A 16 -17.24 2.89 4.03
CA GLU A 16 -18.56 2.69 4.65
C GLU A 16 -18.53 2.23 6.13
N PRO A 17 -17.66 1.31 6.57
CA PRO A 17 -17.60 0.92 7.99
C PRO A 17 -17.19 2.05 8.95
N LEU A 18 -16.59 3.12 8.44
CA LEU A 18 -16.11 4.28 9.21
C LEU A 18 -16.81 5.58 8.81
N ARG A 19 -17.94 5.50 8.13
CA ARG A 19 -18.63 6.68 7.56
C ARG A 19 -18.96 7.74 8.60
N ASP A 20 -19.23 7.35 9.85
CA ASP A 20 -19.52 8.29 10.95
C ASP A 20 -18.33 9.20 11.28
N TRP A 21 -17.12 8.83 10.85
CA TRP A 21 -15.90 9.62 10.98
C TRP A 21 -15.58 10.43 9.71
N SER A 22 -16.35 10.20 8.65
CA SER A 22 -16.13 10.89 7.37
C SER A 22 -16.46 12.36 7.49
N LEU A 23 -15.65 13.21 6.87
CA LEU A 23 -15.81 14.67 6.84
C LEU A 23 -15.82 15.37 8.22
N MET A 24 -15.34 14.69 9.25
CA MET A 24 -15.16 15.27 10.58
C MET A 24 -13.73 15.77 10.77
N ASP A 25 -13.58 16.90 11.43
CA ASP A 25 -12.28 17.31 11.96
C ASP A 25 -11.97 16.49 13.23
N LEU A 26 -11.35 15.33 13.02
CA LEU A 26 -11.04 14.38 14.09
C LEU A 26 -9.90 14.86 15.00
N LYS A 27 -8.99 15.69 14.49
CA LYS A 27 -7.81 16.09 15.25
C LYS A 27 -8.16 16.77 16.58
N PRO A 28 -8.94 17.87 16.61
CA PRO A 28 -9.29 18.54 17.87
C PRO A 28 -10.14 17.65 18.78
N ILE A 29 -10.99 16.78 18.24
CA ILE A 29 -11.80 15.83 19.02
C ILE A 29 -10.90 14.86 19.78
N LEU A 30 -9.91 14.28 19.07
CA LEU A 30 -8.98 13.31 19.66
C LEU A 30 -7.99 13.99 20.62
N GLU A 31 -7.47 15.19 20.28
CA GLU A 31 -6.61 15.99 21.18
C GLU A 31 -7.32 16.33 22.49
N LYS A 32 -8.58 16.74 22.42
CA LYS A 32 -9.41 16.99 23.62
C LYS A 32 -9.64 15.71 24.44
N ARG A 33 -9.89 14.58 23.76
CA ARG A 33 -10.17 13.29 24.42
C ARG A 33 -8.94 12.73 25.11
N PHE A 34 -7.79 12.75 24.44
CA PHE A 34 -6.56 12.14 24.94
C PHE A 34 -5.65 13.13 25.71
N ARG A 35 -5.87 14.44 25.57
CA ARG A 35 -5.01 15.51 26.09
C ARG A 35 -3.56 15.39 25.64
N LEU A 36 -3.38 14.93 24.43
CA LEU A 36 -2.09 14.74 23.76
C LEU A 36 -2.15 15.32 22.35
N PRO A 37 -1.02 15.78 21.77
CA PRO A 37 -0.95 16.12 20.37
C PRO A 37 -1.33 14.93 19.49
N VAL A 38 -2.11 15.16 18.43
CA VAL A 38 -2.57 14.12 17.49
C VAL A 38 -2.12 14.44 16.08
N TRP A 39 -1.59 13.44 15.41
CA TRP A 39 -1.28 13.46 13.98
C TRP A 39 -2.21 12.50 13.25
N LEU A 40 -2.86 13.01 12.21
CA LEU A 40 -3.72 12.21 11.34
C LEU A 40 -2.94 11.86 10.07
N GLU A 41 -2.92 10.58 9.73
CA GLU A 41 -2.22 10.13 8.53
C GLU A 41 -2.97 8.97 7.86
N ASN A 42 -2.82 8.85 6.53
CA ASN A 42 -3.31 7.69 5.80
C ASN A 42 -2.57 6.42 6.23
N ASN A 43 -3.29 5.30 6.35
CA ASN A 43 -2.71 4.04 6.84
C ASN A 43 -1.66 3.45 5.89
N ALA A 44 -1.80 3.63 4.58
CA ALA A 44 -0.80 3.18 3.64
C ALA A 44 0.46 4.06 3.67
N THR A 45 0.29 5.38 3.87
CA THR A 45 1.41 6.30 4.11
C THR A 45 2.13 5.96 5.41
N THR A 46 1.41 5.64 6.50
CA THR A 46 2.06 5.17 7.74
C THR A 46 2.80 3.86 7.52
N GLY A 47 2.27 2.94 6.70
CA GLY A 47 2.97 1.73 6.29
C GLY A 47 4.31 2.03 5.58
N ALA A 48 4.31 2.96 4.65
CA ALA A 48 5.53 3.43 3.97
C ALA A 48 6.53 4.07 4.96
N ILE A 49 6.05 4.85 5.93
CA ILE A 49 6.88 5.43 7.00
C ILE A 49 7.49 4.33 7.87
N GLY A 50 6.69 3.34 8.27
CA GLY A 50 7.17 2.18 9.03
C GLY A 50 8.27 1.45 8.29
N GLU A 51 8.06 1.18 7.01
CA GLU A 51 9.03 0.54 6.13
C GLU A 51 10.32 1.39 5.94
N SER A 52 10.17 2.70 5.84
CA SER A 52 11.31 3.63 5.75
C SER A 52 12.19 3.64 7.01
N LEU A 53 11.59 3.41 8.18
CA LEU A 53 12.32 3.50 9.44
C LEU A 53 12.77 2.13 9.99
N ARG A 54 12.09 1.03 9.64
CA ARG A 54 12.31 -0.29 10.24
C ARG A 54 12.44 -1.43 9.23
N GLY A 55 12.38 -1.14 7.94
CA GLY A 55 12.48 -2.11 6.87
C GLY A 55 13.44 -1.68 5.77
N VAL A 56 12.96 -1.66 4.53
CA VAL A 56 13.76 -1.36 3.33
C VAL A 56 14.47 -0.02 3.36
N GLY A 57 14.02 0.93 4.18
CA GLY A 57 14.65 2.23 4.34
C GLY A 57 16.11 2.19 4.83
N SER A 58 16.56 1.06 5.37
CA SER A 58 17.95 0.82 5.73
C SER A 58 18.91 0.85 4.53
N TRP A 59 18.42 0.51 3.34
CA TRP A 59 19.21 0.45 2.09
C TRP A 59 18.57 1.20 0.92
N CYS A 60 17.31 1.65 1.04
CA CYS A 60 16.52 2.24 -0.02
C CYS A 60 15.93 3.58 0.41
N GLN A 61 16.28 4.66 -0.30
CA GLN A 61 15.84 6.02 0.03
C GLN A 61 14.66 6.50 -0.82
N THR A 62 14.39 5.86 -1.94
CA THR A 62 13.30 6.23 -2.84
C THR A 62 12.53 4.97 -3.25
N PHE A 63 11.32 4.81 -2.75
CA PHE A 63 10.49 3.65 -3.04
C PHE A 63 9.00 3.97 -3.04
N ALA A 64 8.23 3.15 -3.73
CA ALA A 64 6.79 3.08 -3.61
C ALA A 64 6.41 1.88 -2.73
N TYR A 65 5.56 2.11 -1.74
CA TYR A 65 5.01 1.07 -0.88
C TYR A 65 3.59 0.74 -1.33
N LEU A 66 3.35 -0.50 -1.72
CA LEU A 66 2.04 -1.01 -2.10
C LEU A 66 1.40 -1.66 -0.87
N SER A 67 0.28 -1.12 -0.43
CA SER A 67 -0.42 -1.55 0.79
C SER A 67 -1.61 -2.42 0.44
N PHE A 68 -1.40 -3.74 0.48
CA PHE A 68 -2.44 -4.74 0.26
C PHE A 68 -3.15 -5.02 1.58
N ASN A 69 -4.39 -4.56 1.66
CA ASN A 69 -5.25 -4.71 2.83
C ASN A 69 -6.67 -5.10 2.36
N TYR A 70 -7.67 -4.93 3.20
CA TYR A 70 -9.06 -5.07 2.77
C TYR A 70 -9.32 -4.22 1.52
N GLY A 71 -8.89 -2.95 1.51
CA GLY A 71 -8.70 -2.12 0.32
C GLY A 71 -7.27 -2.19 -0.20
N PHE A 72 -6.96 -1.32 -1.17
CA PHE A 72 -5.65 -1.18 -1.76
C PHE A 72 -5.27 0.30 -1.87
N GLY A 73 -4.04 0.62 -1.55
CA GLY A 73 -3.46 1.95 -1.65
C GLY A 73 -1.95 1.89 -1.56
N GLY A 74 -1.31 2.99 -1.23
CA GLY A 74 0.12 3.00 -1.03
C GLY A 74 0.66 4.27 -0.41
N GLY A 75 1.96 4.33 -0.31
CA GLY A 75 2.69 5.50 0.15
C GLY A 75 4.01 5.64 -0.61
N LEU A 76 4.49 6.84 -0.68
CA LEU A 76 5.71 7.19 -1.40
C LEU A 76 6.76 7.71 -0.43
N ILE A 77 7.96 7.16 -0.53
CA ILE A 77 9.15 7.68 0.15
C ILE A 77 10.10 8.19 -0.94
N LEU A 78 10.39 9.47 -0.93
CA LEU A 78 11.32 10.10 -1.85
C LEU A 78 12.49 10.69 -1.06
N ARG A 79 13.70 10.21 -1.33
CA ARG A 79 14.94 10.63 -0.62
C ARG A 79 14.82 10.48 0.91
N GLY A 80 14.23 9.37 1.36
CA GLY A 80 14.03 9.07 2.78
C GLY A 80 12.87 9.82 3.44
N GLN A 81 12.14 10.68 2.70
CA GLN A 81 11.03 11.46 3.22
C GLN A 81 9.69 10.99 2.63
N PRO A 82 8.59 10.92 3.42
CA PRO A 82 7.28 10.66 2.89
C PRO A 82 6.84 11.79 1.96
N PHE A 83 6.32 11.40 0.81
CA PHE A 83 5.78 12.32 -0.17
C PHE A 83 4.26 12.27 -0.15
N HIS A 84 3.64 13.35 0.34
CA HIS A 84 2.18 13.43 0.48
C HIS A 84 1.49 14.01 -0.76
N GLY A 85 2.24 14.65 -1.67
CA GLY A 85 1.66 15.47 -2.73
C GLY A 85 1.07 16.78 -2.16
N PHE A 86 0.54 17.62 -3.05
CA PHE A 86 0.00 18.93 -2.64
C PHE A 86 -1.26 18.80 -1.76
N HIS A 87 -2.16 17.87 -2.10
CA HIS A 87 -3.42 17.64 -1.38
C HIS A 87 -3.34 16.56 -0.29
N GLY A 88 -2.17 15.99 -0.04
CA GLY A 88 -2.00 14.92 0.95
C GLY A 88 -2.42 13.53 0.49
N ASN A 89 -2.72 13.33 -0.80
CA ASN A 89 -3.28 12.09 -1.36
C ASN A 89 -2.32 11.35 -2.30
N ALA A 90 -1.03 11.66 -2.31
CA ALA A 90 -0.06 10.88 -3.06
C ALA A 90 0.00 9.45 -2.51
N GLY A 91 -0.13 8.46 -3.39
CA GLY A 91 -0.23 7.05 -3.00
C GLY A 91 -1.65 6.47 -3.04
N GLU A 92 -2.67 7.28 -3.37
CA GLU A 92 -4.02 6.79 -3.64
C GLU A 92 -4.08 6.05 -5.00
N PHE A 93 -3.31 4.96 -5.10
CA PHE A 93 -3.09 4.20 -6.33
C PHE A 93 -4.36 3.57 -6.90
N SER A 94 -5.38 3.36 -6.07
CA SER A 94 -6.68 2.90 -6.55
C SER A 94 -7.32 3.84 -7.56
N GLY A 95 -6.92 5.11 -7.58
CA GLY A 95 -7.40 6.13 -8.52
C GLY A 95 -6.95 5.94 -9.97
N ILE A 96 -5.99 5.06 -10.24
CA ILE A 96 -5.57 4.75 -11.62
C ILE A 96 -6.52 3.79 -12.33
N TYR A 97 -7.40 3.12 -11.56
CA TYR A 97 -8.33 2.12 -12.09
C TYR A 97 -9.68 2.76 -12.39
N SER A 98 -10.24 2.43 -13.55
CA SER A 98 -11.61 2.83 -13.88
C SER A 98 -12.63 2.13 -12.97
N PRO A 99 -13.87 2.63 -12.89
CA PRO A 99 -14.93 1.96 -12.12
C PRO A 99 -15.14 0.50 -12.53
N ASP A 100 -15.01 0.17 -13.82
CA ASP A 100 -15.18 -1.19 -14.34
C ASP A 100 -14.02 -2.12 -13.94
N GLU A 101 -12.87 -1.56 -13.67
CA GLU A 101 -11.69 -2.28 -13.21
C GLU A 101 -11.66 -2.44 -11.67
N ALA A 102 -12.52 -1.73 -10.95
CA ALA A 102 -12.53 -1.73 -9.50
C ALA A 102 -12.59 -3.14 -8.87
N PRO A 103 -13.36 -4.12 -9.39
CA PRO A 103 -13.37 -5.49 -8.87
C PRO A 103 -12.07 -6.27 -9.08
N LYS A 104 -11.22 -5.82 -10.01
CA LYS A 104 -9.92 -6.44 -10.33
C LYS A 104 -8.75 -5.76 -9.64
N ARG A 105 -9.01 -4.73 -8.82
CA ARG A 105 -7.96 -4.09 -8.01
C ARG A 105 -7.27 -5.10 -7.11
N PRO A 106 -5.99 -4.92 -6.80
CA PRO A 106 -5.24 -5.83 -5.93
C PRO A 106 -5.60 -5.64 -4.45
N ALA A 107 -6.90 -5.60 -4.12
CA ALA A 107 -7.42 -5.50 -2.77
C ALA A 107 -7.80 -6.89 -2.25
N LEU A 108 -7.37 -7.23 -1.04
CA LEU A 108 -7.56 -8.57 -0.48
C LEU A 108 -9.02 -8.95 -0.23
N GLN A 109 -9.95 -7.97 -0.14
CA GLN A 109 -11.38 -8.25 -0.11
C GLN A 109 -11.86 -9.05 -1.33
N TYR A 110 -11.30 -8.77 -2.50
CA TYR A 110 -11.67 -9.49 -3.73
C TYR A 110 -11.08 -10.91 -3.76
N LEU A 111 -9.87 -11.08 -3.22
CA LEU A 111 -9.32 -12.42 -3.00
C LEU A 111 -10.22 -13.22 -2.05
N ILE A 112 -10.60 -12.67 -0.90
CA ILE A 112 -11.52 -13.34 0.05
C ILE A 112 -12.82 -13.74 -0.67
N THR A 113 -13.41 -12.83 -1.43
CA THR A 113 -14.64 -13.11 -2.18
C THR A 113 -14.44 -14.25 -3.19
N THR A 114 -13.31 -14.27 -3.91
CA THR A 114 -13.00 -15.32 -4.88
C THR A 114 -12.76 -16.67 -4.17
N LEU A 115 -12.04 -16.66 -3.06
CA LEU A 115 -11.82 -17.87 -2.25
C LEU A 115 -13.13 -18.46 -1.73
N GLN A 116 -14.01 -17.62 -1.18
CA GLN A 116 -15.33 -18.06 -0.69
C GLN A 116 -16.20 -18.66 -1.81
N LYS A 117 -16.20 -18.01 -2.98
CA LYS A 117 -16.90 -18.53 -4.18
C LYS A 117 -16.39 -19.91 -4.58
N ASN A 118 -15.12 -20.20 -4.32
CA ASN A 118 -14.47 -21.48 -4.60
C ASN A 118 -14.50 -22.45 -3.40
N GLY A 119 -15.29 -22.16 -2.36
CA GLY A 119 -15.51 -23.06 -1.23
C GLY A 119 -14.47 -23.00 -0.10
N VAL A 120 -13.58 -21.99 -0.11
CA VAL A 120 -12.62 -21.76 0.99
C VAL A 120 -13.29 -20.95 2.10
N ASP A 121 -13.25 -21.43 3.32
CA ASP A 121 -13.91 -20.82 4.50
C ASP A 121 -13.02 -19.75 5.15
N ILE A 122 -12.83 -18.62 4.45
CA ILE A 122 -12.04 -17.46 4.91
C ILE A 122 -12.92 -16.22 4.90
N HIS A 123 -13.04 -15.53 6.05
CA HIS A 123 -13.95 -14.40 6.24
C HIS A 123 -13.27 -13.08 6.68
N SER A 124 -12.00 -13.11 6.98
CA SER A 124 -11.28 -11.90 7.43
C SER A 124 -9.87 -11.82 6.85
N ILE A 125 -9.33 -10.61 6.81
CA ILE A 125 -7.94 -10.38 6.39
C ILE A 125 -6.96 -11.06 7.36
N GLU A 126 -7.27 -11.04 8.65
CA GLU A 126 -6.43 -11.70 9.65
C GLU A 126 -6.37 -13.21 9.42
N ALA A 127 -7.52 -13.86 9.20
CA ALA A 127 -7.58 -15.28 8.89
C ALA A 127 -6.83 -15.58 7.58
N LEU A 128 -7.02 -14.77 6.55
CA LEU A 128 -6.28 -14.88 5.29
C LEU A 128 -4.77 -14.79 5.52
N TYR A 129 -4.31 -13.81 6.30
CA TYR A 129 -2.90 -13.62 6.58
C TYR A 129 -2.26 -14.80 7.32
N GLN A 130 -2.99 -15.37 8.28
CA GLN A 130 -2.49 -16.45 9.13
C GLN A 130 -2.56 -17.84 8.49
N GLN A 131 -3.55 -18.08 7.63
CA GLN A 131 -3.90 -19.42 7.14
C GLN A 131 -3.67 -19.59 5.65
N PHE A 132 -3.20 -18.55 4.93
CA PHE A 132 -3.09 -18.59 3.48
C PHE A 132 -2.32 -19.81 2.97
N ASP A 133 -2.96 -20.53 2.05
CA ASP A 133 -2.35 -21.62 1.31
C ASP A 133 -2.37 -21.31 -0.19
N PRO A 134 -1.20 -21.25 -0.86
CA PRO A 134 -1.12 -21.05 -2.31
C PRO A 134 -1.93 -22.06 -3.14
N ALA A 135 -2.18 -23.24 -2.60
CA ALA A 135 -2.94 -24.29 -3.28
C ALA A 135 -4.47 -24.12 -3.17
N TRP A 136 -4.97 -23.13 -2.44
CA TRP A 136 -6.41 -22.93 -2.33
C TRP A 136 -7.06 -22.65 -3.68
N PRO A 137 -8.22 -23.28 -3.96
CA PRO A 137 -8.99 -22.98 -5.16
C PRO A 137 -9.40 -21.49 -5.15
N GLY A 138 -9.23 -20.81 -6.29
CA GLY A 138 -9.50 -19.38 -6.44
C GLY A 138 -8.26 -18.49 -6.35
N VAL A 139 -7.12 -18.96 -5.82
CA VAL A 139 -5.87 -18.15 -5.78
C VAL A 139 -5.40 -17.83 -7.20
N GLU A 140 -5.31 -18.83 -8.06
CA GLU A 140 -4.90 -18.64 -9.46
C GLU A 140 -5.90 -17.79 -10.26
N GLU A 141 -7.20 -17.97 -10.02
CA GLU A 141 -8.26 -17.16 -10.62
C GLU A 141 -8.04 -15.68 -10.29
N TRP A 142 -7.88 -15.36 -9.00
CA TRP A 142 -7.66 -13.99 -8.55
C TRP A 142 -6.36 -13.39 -9.09
N LEU A 143 -5.27 -14.14 -9.07
CA LEU A 143 -3.98 -13.68 -9.61
C LEU A 143 -4.09 -13.37 -11.09
N THR A 144 -4.73 -14.24 -11.87
CA THR A 144 -4.90 -14.04 -13.32
C THR A 144 -5.68 -12.75 -13.61
N GLU A 145 -6.70 -12.42 -12.83
CA GLU A 145 -7.49 -11.20 -13.01
C GLU A 145 -6.78 -9.95 -12.50
N THR A 146 -5.98 -10.07 -11.44
CA THR A 146 -5.41 -8.95 -10.72
C THR A 146 -4.03 -8.54 -11.24
N MET A 147 -3.18 -9.48 -11.69
CA MET A 147 -1.81 -9.18 -12.09
C MET A 147 -1.69 -8.14 -13.21
N PRO A 148 -2.55 -8.10 -14.25
CA PRO A 148 -2.49 -7.02 -15.24
C PRO A 148 -2.65 -5.62 -14.65
N GLN A 149 -3.38 -5.49 -13.55
CA GLN A 149 -3.56 -4.23 -12.82
C GLN A 149 -2.31 -3.87 -12.03
N VAL A 150 -1.65 -4.86 -11.44
CA VAL A 150 -0.37 -4.70 -10.74
C VAL A 150 0.72 -4.29 -11.72
N ASP A 151 0.82 -4.96 -12.86
CA ASP A 151 1.80 -4.66 -13.91
C ASP A 151 1.66 -3.21 -14.39
N ARG A 152 0.44 -2.75 -14.66
CA ARG A 152 0.18 -1.37 -15.06
C ARG A 152 0.61 -0.36 -14.00
N LEU A 153 0.30 -0.64 -12.73
CA LEU A 153 0.72 0.22 -11.62
C LEU A 153 2.24 0.26 -11.48
N VAL A 154 2.88 -0.90 -11.48
CA VAL A 154 4.35 -1.03 -11.38
C VAL A 154 5.03 -0.26 -12.52
N ALA A 155 4.57 -0.45 -13.76
CA ALA A 155 5.10 0.27 -14.91
C ALA A 155 4.92 1.79 -14.79
N SER A 156 3.76 2.24 -14.28
CA SER A 156 3.47 3.66 -14.06
C SER A 156 4.38 4.25 -12.98
N LEU A 157 4.57 3.54 -11.87
CA LEU A 157 5.46 3.98 -10.79
C LEU A 157 6.92 4.07 -11.25
N ILE A 158 7.40 3.12 -12.02
CA ILE A 158 8.75 3.14 -12.60
C ILE A 158 8.89 4.34 -13.54
N ALA A 159 7.91 4.58 -14.41
CA ALA A 159 7.98 5.65 -15.39
C ALA A 159 7.93 7.06 -14.77
N VAL A 160 7.23 7.23 -13.65
CA VAL A 160 6.99 8.54 -13.03
C VAL A 160 7.99 8.85 -11.91
N LEU A 161 8.37 7.84 -11.12
CA LEU A 161 9.16 8.04 -9.90
C LEU A 161 10.61 7.61 -10.03
N ASP A 162 10.93 6.72 -10.99
CA ASP A 162 12.26 6.07 -11.10
C ASP A 162 12.76 5.58 -9.73
N PRO A 163 11.99 4.71 -9.04
CA PRO A 163 12.28 4.32 -7.68
C PRO A 163 13.40 3.27 -7.61
N GLN A 164 14.09 3.19 -6.47
CA GLN A 164 15.03 2.09 -6.20
C GLN A 164 14.31 0.76 -5.96
N ALA A 165 13.10 0.82 -5.38
CA ALA A 165 12.29 -0.36 -5.11
C ALA A 165 10.78 -0.06 -5.16
N ILE A 166 10.01 -1.11 -5.40
CA ILE A 166 8.57 -1.18 -5.15
C ILE A 166 8.35 -2.27 -4.10
N VAL A 167 7.76 -1.89 -2.98
CA VAL A 167 7.62 -2.74 -1.80
C VAL A 167 6.20 -3.26 -1.71
N PHE A 168 6.03 -4.56 -1.69
CA PHE A 168 4.76 -5.25 -1.52
C PHE A 168 4.53 -5.51 -0.03
N GLY A 169 3.55 -4.86 0.58
CA GLY A 169 3.32 -4.91 2.01
C GLY A 169 1.85 -4.81 2.42
N GLY A 170 1.58 -4.30 3.62
CA GLY A 170 0.26 -4.35 4.24
C GLY A 170 0.04 -5.69 4.94
N GLN A 171 -1.18 -6.21 4.84
CA GLN A 171 -1.55 -7.52 5.38
C GLN A 171 -1.47 -8.63 4.31
N LEU A 172 -0.53 -8.49 3.39
CA LEU A 172 -0.29 -9.44 2.31
C LEU A 172 0.38 -10.70 2.86
N PRO A 173 -0.24 -11.91 2.73
CA PRO A 173 0.43 -13.15 3.07
C PRO A 173 1.76 -13.27 2.31
N ARG A 174 2.83 -13.64 3.01
CA ARG A 174 4.18 -13.62 2.41
C ARG A 174 4.29 -14.51 1.18
N ALA A 175 3.68 -15.69 1.19
CA ALA A 175 3.65 -16.59 0.04
C ALA A 175 2.90 -15.98 -1.16
N LEU A 176 1.76 -15.31 -0.91
CA LEU A 176 1.01 -14.61 -1.96
C LEU A 176 1.84 -13.45 -2.55
N GLY A 177 2.48 -12.67 -1.69
CA GLY A 177 3.34 -11.58 -2.13
C GLY A 177 4.51 -12.06 -2.99
N GLN A 178 5.12 -13.19 -2.65
CA GLN A 178 6.17 -13.82 -3.46
C GLN A 178 5.63 -14.24 -4.84
N MET A 179 4.46 -14.91 -4.88
CA MET A 179 3.81 -15.28 -6.14
C MET A 179 3.51 -14.06 -7.02
N MET A 180 3.07 -12.96 -6.41
CA MET A 180 2.80 -11.71 -7.14
C MET A 180 4.08 -11.10 -7.72
N ILE A 181 5.15 -11.02 -6.92
CA ILE A 181 6.45 -10.49 -7.39
C ILE A 181 6.98 -11.32 -8.56
N GLU A 182 6.96 -12.64 -8.46
CA GLU A 182 7.43 -13.55 -9.52
C GLU A 182 6.62 -13.43 -10.83
N ARG A 183 5.37 -12.99 -10.75
CA ARG A 183 4.47 -12.82 -11.90
C ARG A 183 4.41 -11.40 -12.43
N THR A 184 5.00 -10.45 -11.71
CA THR A 184 4.98 -9.05 -12.16
C THR A 184 5.88 -8.87 -13.38
N HIS A 185 5.28 -8.38 -14.47
CA HIS A 185 6.02 -8.06 -15.68
C HIS A 185 6.66 -6.67 -15.52
N MET A 186 7.99 -6.67 -15.46
CA MET A 186 8.74 -5.43 -15.45
C MET A 186 8.81 -4.84 -16.85
N PRO A 187 8.75 -3.51 -17.03
CA PRO A 187 8.90 -2.87 -18.33
C PRO A 187 10.38 -2.90 -18.81
N SER A 188 11.01 -4.08 -18.73
CA SER A 188 12.45 -4.29 -18.85
C SER A 188 12.98 -4.21 -20.27
N GLU A 189 12.12 -4.30 -21.27
CA GLU A 189 12.53 -4.39 -22.67
C GLU A 189 12.57 -3.03 -23.38
N ARG A 190 13.03 -1.99 -22.71
CA ARG A 190 13.48 -0.82 -23.43
C ARG A 190 14.84 -1.15 -24.02
N GLU A 191 14.86 -1.76 -25.22
CA GLU A 191 16.09 -1.91 -26.00
C GLU A 191 16.79 -0.57 -26.10
N HIS A 192 17.85 -0.42 -25.33
CA HIS A 192 18.65 0.79 -25.39
C HIS A 192 19.44 0.75 -26.69
N ARG A 193 19.51 1.88 -27.40
CA ARG A 193 20.20 2.00 -28.71
C ARG A 193 21.64 1.44 -28.71
N TYR A 194 22.25 1.30 -27.54
CA TYR A 194 23.64 0.86 -27.36
C TYR A 194 23.78 -0.36 -26.43
N GLY A 195 22.69 -1.11 -26.21
CA GLY A 195 22.72 -2.34 -25.41
C GLY A 195 22.87 -2.13 -23.89
N VAL A 196 22.73 -0.87 -23.40
CA VAL A 196 22.79 -0.57 -21.96
C VAL A 196 21.42 -0.08 -21.51
N GLY A 197 20.73 -0.86 -20.67
CA GLY A 197 19.46 -0.49 -20.07
C GLY A 197 19.62 0.40 -18.81
N PRO A 198 18.56 1.11 -18.39
CA PRO A 198 18.54 1.76 -17.09
C PRO A 198 18.63 0.73 -15.96
N LYS A 199 19.02 1.17 -14.76
CA LYS A 199 18.90 0.30 -13.56
C LYS A 199 17.42 0.05 -13.31
N GLU A 200 17.09 -1.21 -13.03
CA GLU A 200 15.73 -1.63 -12.75
C GLU A 200 15.38 -1.42 -11.27
N ALA A 201 14.14 -1.03 -11.00
CA ALA A 201 13.60 -1.02 -9.66
C ALA A 201 13.51 -2.45 -9.12
N LYS A 202 13.86 -2.64 -7.84
CA LYS A 202 13.68 -3.95 -7.20
C LYS A 202 12.23 -4.13 -6.76
N LEU A 203 11.65 -5.28 -7.04
CA LEU A 203 10.39 -5.70 -6.43
C LEU A 203 10.71 -6.50 -5.17
N VAL A 204 10.24 -6.06 -4.02
CA VAL A 204 10.56 -6.69 -2.74
C VAL A 204 9.33 -6.79 -1.84
N LEU A 205 9.33 -7.78 -0.97
CA LEU A 205 8.36 -7.85 0.12
C LEU A 205 8.74 -6.85 1.22
N SER A 206 7.74 -6.38 1.97
CA SER A 206 7.95 -5.62 3.21
C SER A 206 8.92 -6.35 4.14
N GLU A 207 9.91 -5.62 4.65
CA GLU A 207 10.93 -6.11 5.57
C GLU A 207 10.59 -5.76 7.03
N THR A 208 9.59 -4.91 7.25
CA THR A 208 9.15 -4.52 8.60
C THR A 208 8.51 -5.71 9.30
N VAL A 209 9.02 -6.07 10.47
CA VAL A 209 8.45 -7.11 11.33
C VAL A 209 7.24 -6.55 12.08
N GLY A 210 6.08 -7.19 11.93
CA GLY A 210 4.81 -6.73 12.51
C GLY A 210 3.96 -5.95 11.50
N ASP A 211 3.05 -5.12 12.01
CA ASP A 211 2.21 -4.25 11.18
C ASP A 211 2.94 -2.94 10.84
N PRO A 212 3.37 -2.75 9.57
CA PRO A 212 4.09 -1.53 9.17
C PRO A 212 3.28 -0.26 9.40
N SER A 213 1.95 -0.31 9.26
CA SER A 213 1.09 0.85 9.43
C SER A 213 1.02 1.28 10.90
N ALA A 214 0.89 0.31 11.81
CA ALA A 214 0.91 0.58 13.25
C ALA A 214 2.27 1.11 13.71
N ILE A 215 3.36 0.51 13.22
CA ILE A 215 4.73 0.94 13.53
C ILE A 215 4.97 2.36 13.01
N GLY A 216 4.61 2.64 11.76
CA GLY A 216 4.76 3.97 11.18
C GLY A 216 3.92 5.03 11.90
N ALA A 217 2.69 4.70 12.29
CA ALA A 217 1.85 5.58 13.08
C ALA A 217 2.47 5.89 14.45
N ALA A 218 3.02 4.89 15.13
CA ALA A 218 3.70 5.06 16.42
C ALA A 218 4.98 5.91 16.31
N LEU A 219 5.69 5.81 15.18
CA LEU A 219 6.92 6.54 14.92
C LEU A 219 6.70 7.95 14.33
N LEU A 220 5.51 8.23 13.79
CA LEU A 220 5.20 9.51 13.17
C LEU A 220 5.44 10.72 14.09
N PRO A 221 5.00 10.74 15.37
CA PRO A 221 5.28 11.86 16.26
C PRO A 221 6.77 12.09 16.52
N LEU A 222 7.57 11.02 16.60
CA LEU A 222 9.02 11.11 16.76
C LEU A 222 9.67 11.67 15.49
N ARG A 223 9.22 11.21 14.33
CA ARG A 223 9.71 11.70 13.05
C ARG A 223 9.46 13.21 12.90
N VAL A 224 8.23 13.67 13.13
CA VAL A 224 7.87 15.09 13.02
C VAL A 224 8.66 15.96 14.00
N ARG A 225 9.02 15.43 15.17
CA ARG A 225 9.68 16.22 16.22
C ARG A 225 11.21 16.24 16.11
N TYR A 226 11.82 15.18 15.57
CA TYR A 226 13.28 14.97 15.65
C TYR A 226 13.98 14.76 14.31
N PHE A 227 13.25 14.51 13.23
CA PHE A 227 13.83 14.16 11.93
C PHE A 227 13.38 15.06 10.76
N LEU A 228 12.65 16.13 11.04
CA LEU A 228 12.26 17.17 10.08
C LEU A 228 13.03 18.46 10.36
#